data_ac05e2f81b109f0cce1acbda3604dbb0
#
_entry.id   ac05e2f81b109f0cce1acbda3604dbb0
#
_cell.length_a   1.000
_cell.length_b   1.000
_cell.length_c   1.000
_cell.angle_alpha   90.00
_cell.angle_beta   90.00
_cell.angle_gamma   90.00
#
_symmetry.space_group_name_H-M   'P 1'
#
loop_
_entity.id
_entity.type
_entity.pdbx_description
1 polymer ?
#
loop_
_entity_poly.entity_id
_entity_poly.type
_entity_poly.pdbx_seq_one_letter_code
_entity_poly.pdbx_strand_id
1 'polypeptide(L)'
;MPQECKLSIITVNYNGLNDTCALIDSITFNEDMEVIVVDNGSQTDEANILQDLFPAIKTIRSDKNLGFAGGNNLGIKAARGRYLYLINNDTIFKDYNPQVLIQRLESSQIIGVVCPKIRFAWGNNPIQFAGYTPLSPITIRNKAIGFGEEDKGQYNTPHQTPYAHGAAMMFKREVIDKVGLIPECFFLYYEELDWSMMITRAGYKIWYEPASTIYHKESQSTGQQSPLRTYYITRNRLLLVKRNYSGAKRYLAYAYLQTVVATRDILKYTIKGQIDLFKATIKGLQDFKTSQFSILNS
;
A
#
# COMPACT_ATOMS: atom_id res chain seq x y z
N MET A 1 3.82 -34.81 9.50
CA MET A 1 4.08 -33.91 8.37
C MET A 1 4.15 -32.53 8.95
N PRO A 2 5.05 -31.62 8.53
CA PRO A 2 5.01 -30.25 9.01
C PRO A 2 3.66 -29.68 8.63
N GLN A 3 3.00 -28.99 9.57
CA GLN A 3 1.71 -28.34 9.37
C GLN A 3 1.85 -27.30 8.25
N GLU A 4 0.95 -27.35 7.27
CA GLU A 4 0.99 -26.43 6.11
C GLU A 4 0.62 -25.02 6.59
N CYS A 5 1.52 -24.05 6.44
CA CYS A 5 1.26 -22.67 6.78
C CYS A 5 0.16 -22.11 5.87
N LYS A 6 -0.96 -21.72 6.46
CA LYS A 6 -2.12 -21.22 5.71
C LYS A 6 -2.01 -19.71 5.42
N LEU A 7 -1.53 -18.93 6.38
CA LEU A 7 -1.50 -17.47 6.31
C LEU A 7 -0.11 -16.92 6.65
N SER A 8 0.45 -16.06 5.78
CA SER A 8 1.60 -15.23 6.11
C SER A 8 1.17 -13.78 6.24
N ILE A 9 1.31 -13.20 7.43
CA ILE A 9 1.16 -11.77 7.67
C ILE A 9 2.52 -11.13 7.42
N ILE A 10 2.57 -10.13 6.56
CA ILE A 10 3.81 -9.46 6.14
C ILE A 10 3.67 -7.98 6.44
N THR A 11 4.62 -7.43 7.16
CA THR A 11 4.70 -6.00 7.45
C THR A 11 6.11 -5.47 7.19
N VAL A 12 6.18 -4.19 6.79
CA VAL A 12 7.44 -3.50 6.54
C VAL A 12 7.65 -2.45 7.61
N ASN A 13 8.76 -2.55 8.29
CA ASN A 13 9.23 -1.61 9.29
C ASN A 13 10.32 -0.72 8.70
N TYR A 14 10.28 0.58 8.96
CA TYR A 14 11.33 1.54 8.63
C TYR A 14 11.37 2.66 9.68
N ASN A 15 12.33 2.60 10.61
CA ASN A 15 12.42 3.50 11.78
C ASN A 15 11.10 3.61 12.55
N GLY A 16 10.37 2.50 12.68
CA GLY A 16 9.01 2.45 13.21
C GLY A 16 8.79 1.39 14.29
N LEU A 17 9.83 1.10 15.09
CA LEU A 17 9.86 0.04 16.08
C LEU A 17 8.60 0.00 16.97
N ASN A 18 8.21 1.14 17.54
CA ASN A 18 7.06 1.20 18.46
C ASN A 18 5.73 0.85 17.78
N ASP A 19 5.54 1.29 16.54
CA ASP A 19 4.32 0.98 15.78
C ASP A 19 4.30 -0.49 15.40
N THR A 20 5.45 -1.03 14.99
CA THR A 20 5.60 -2.46 14.67
C THR A 20 5.36 -3.34 15.89
N CYS A 21 5.88 -2.99 17.06
CA CYS A 21 5.57 -3.69 18.32
C CYS A 21 4.07 -3.68 18.61
N ALA A 22 3.42 -2.52 18.51
CA ALA A 22 1.98 -2.41 18.76
C ALA A 22 1.12 -3.22 17.77
N LEU A 23 1.54 -3.32 16.50
CA LEU A 23 0.91 -4.21 15.55
C LEU A 23 1.06 -5.68 15.98
N ILE A 24 2.28 -6.14 16.29
CA ILE A 24 2.56 -7.53 16.65
C ILE A 24 1.79 -7.92 17.92
N ASP A 25 1.78 -7.05 18.95
CA ASP A 25 1.01 -7.27 20.18
C ASP A 25 -0.49 -7.41 19.94
N SER A 26 -1.02 -6.82 18.86
CA SER A 26 -2.43 -6.92 18.49
C SER A 26 -2.79 -8.19 17.71
N ILE A 27 -1.78 -9.00 17.31
CA ILE A 27 -1.99 -10.24 16.55
C ILE A 27 -2.26 -11.40 17.50
N THR A 28 -3.37 -12.12 17.31
CA THR A 28 -3.60 -13.41 17.94
C THR A 28 -2.96 -14.50 17.10
N PHE A 29 -1.84 -15.01 17.55
CA PHE A 29 -1.09 -16.08 16.85
C PHE A 29 -1.82 -17.43 16.92
N ASN A 30 -1.71 -18.21 15.84
CA ASN A 30 -2.14 -19.60 15.79
C ASN A 30 -1.12 -20.43 14.98
N GLU A 31 -1.28 -21.76 15.04
CA GLU A 31 -0.33 -22.70 14.44
C GLU A 31 -0.28 -22.66 12.91
N ASP A 32 -1.34 -22.16 12.26
CA ASP A 32 -1.48 -22.11 10.81
C ASP A 32 -0.94 -20.81 10.21
N MET A 33 -0.36 -19.92 11.04
CA MET A 33 0.12 -18.62 10.58
C MET A 33 1.59 -18.37 10.89
N GLU A 34 2.19 -17.53 10.05
CA GLU A 34 3.48 -16.90 10.33
C GLU A 34 3.37 -15.37 10.20
N VAL A 35 4.18 -14.68 10.96
CA VAL A 35 4.33 -13.22 10.87
C VAL A 35 5.75 -12.91 10.42
N ILE A 36 5.87 -12.14 9.35
CA ILE A 36 7.16 -11.74 8.77
C ILE A 36 7.27 -10.22 8.85
N VAL A 37 8.28 -9.75 9.54
CA VAL A 37 8.61 -8.32 9.63
C VAL A 37 9.86 -8.06 8.81
N VAL A 38 9.75 -7.17 7.84
CA VAL A 38 10.88 -6.71 7.02
C VAL A 38 11.36 -5.38 7.57
N ASP A 39 12.52 -5.36 8.23
CA ASP A 39 13.22 -4.11 8.55
C ASP A 39 13.88 -3.59 7.28
N ASN A 40 13.30 -2.55 6.73
CA ASN A 40 13.61 -2.01 5.41
C ASN A 40 14.75 -0.99 5.44
N GLY A 41 15.83 -1.31 6.15
CA GLY A 41 17.03 -0.48 6.26
C GLY A 41 16.87 0.64 7.30
N SER A 42 16.29 0.35 8.47
CA SER A 42 16.24 1.29 9.60
C SER A 42 17.63 1.71 10.05
N GLN A 43 17.76 2.89 10.64
CA GLN A 43 19.04 3.45 11.12
C GLN A 43 19.67 2.57 12.21
N THR A 44 18.84 1.99 13.08
CA THR A 44 19.26 0.97 14.06
C THR A 44 18.85 -0.41 13.56
N ASP A 45 19.44 -1.48 14.12
CA ASP A 45 19.04 -2.84 13.80
C ASP A 45 17.72 -3.20 14.50
N GLU A 46 16.60 -2.69 13.96
CA GLU A 46 15.29 -2.95 14.51
C GLU A 46 14.83 -4.39 14.25
N ALA A 47 15.40 -5.10 13.26
CA ALA A 47 15.11 -6.51 13.02
C ALA A 47 15.53 -7.39 14.21
N ASN A 48 16.75 -7.21 14.72
CA ASN A 48 17.23 -7.96 15.88
C ASN A 48 16.43 -7.61 17.14
N ILE A 49 16.14 -6.32 17.37
CA ILE A 49 15.33 -5.88 18.51
C ILE A 49 13.94 -6.54 18.47
N LEU A 50 13.29 -6.54 17.32
CA LEU A 50 11.97 -7.17 17.13
C LEU A 50 12.03 -8.70 17.30
N GLN A 51 13.09 -9.36 16.83
CA GLN A 51 13.27 -10.81 17.01
C GLN A 51 13.44 -11.19 18.48
N ASP A 52 14.17 -10.38 19.24
CA ASP A 52 14.38 -10.59 20.68
C ASP A 52 13.08 -10.37 21.48
N LEU A 53 12.30 -9.32 21.13
CA LEU A 53 11.02 -9.02 21.78
C LEU A 53 9.92 -10.03 21.44
N PHE A 54 9.92 -10.54 20.22
CA PHE A 54 8.87 -11.41 19.67
C PHE A 54 9.47 -12.68 19.02
N PRO A 55 9.89 -13.68 19.79
CA PRO A 55 10.54 -14.88 19.23
C PRO A 55 9.69 -15.68 18.23
N ALA A 56 8.36 -15.49 18.25
CA ALA A 56 7.41 -16.18 17.36
C ALA A 56 7.34 -15.59 15.93
N ILE A 57 7.92 -14.42 15.69
CA ILE A 57 7.94 -13.82 14.36
C ILE A 57 9.21 -14.20 13.60
N LYS A 58 9.20 -13.95 12.29
CA LYS A 58 10.39 -14.02 11.45
C LYS A 58 10.78 -12.59 11.04
N THR A 59 12.02 -12.19 11.31
CA THR A 59 12.53 -10.90 10.87
C THR A 59 13.46 -11.04 9.66
N ILE A 60 13.45 -10.04 8.79
CA ILE A 60 14.34 -9.92 7.64
C ILE A 60 14.87 -8.49 7.63
N ARG A 61 16.18 -8.31 7.57
CA ARG A 61 16.79 -6.98 7.43
C ARG A 61 17.26 -6.73 6.02
N SER A 62 16.94 -5.56 5.49
CA SER A 62 17.54 -5.01 4.27
C SER A 62 18.62 -4.00 4.63
N ASP A 63 19.71 -3.98 3.88
CA ASP A 63 20.82 -3.00 4.06
C ASP A 63 20.42 -1.57 3.68
N LYS A 64 19.32 -1.41 2.97
CA LYS A 64 18.84 -0.11 2.47
C LYS A 64 17.33 -0.06 2.39
N ASN A 65 16.78 1.15 2.42
CA ASN A 65 15.35 1.36 2.17
C ASN A 65 15.00 1.06 0.69
N LEU A 66 14.19 0.02 0.48
CA LEU A 66 13.72 -0.44 -0.83
C LEU A 66 12.36 0.16 -1.21
N GLY A 67 11.80 1.06 -0.38
CA GLY A 67 10.46 1.57 -0.52
C GLY A 67 9.39 0.55 -0.13
N PHE A 68 8.13 0.92 -0.33
CA PHE A 68 6.99 0.07 0.03
C PHE A 68 7.00 -1.25 -0.76
N ALA A 69 7.12 -1.17 -2.08
CA ALA A 69 7.08 -2.36 -2.94
C ALA A 69 8.24 -3.33 -2.65
N GLY A 70 9.47 -2.82 -2.57
CA GLY A 70 10.64 -3.66 -2.36
C GLY A 70 10.66 -4.34 -1.00
N GLY A 71 10.29 -3.61 0.07
CA GLY A 71 10.16 -4.17 1.41
C GLY A 71 9.11 -5.29 1.45
N ASN A 72 7.91 -5.05 0.93
CA ASN A 72 6.86 -6.07 0.86
C ASN A 72 7.30 -7.29 0.01
N ASN A 73 7.98 -7.05 -1.11
CA ASN A 73 8.46 -8.13 -1.98
C ASN A 73 9.49 -9.05 -1.28
N LEU A 74 10.32 -8.52 -0.39
CA LEU A 74 11.20 -9.35 0.43
C LEU A 74 10.39 -10.27 1.35
N GLY A 75 9.37 -9.75 2.02
CA GLY A 75 8.47 -10.52 2.86
C GLY A 75 7.70 -11.57 2.05
N ILE A 76 7.14 -11.21 0.88
CA ILE A 76 6.43 -12.12 -0.02
C ILE A 76 7.31 -13.30 -0.44
N LYS A 77 8.56 -13.05 -0.81
CA LYS A 77 9.53 -14.10 -1.21
C LYS A 77 9.85 -15.06 -0.06
N ALA A 78 9.84 -14.58 1.18
CA ALA A 78 10.17 -15.38 2.36
C ALA A 78 8.96 -16.09 2.98
N ALA A 79 7.76 -15.71 2.57
CA ALA A 79 6.50 -16.24 3.06
C ALA A 79 6.23 -17.66 2.54
N ARG A 80 5.56 -18.49 3.36
CA ARG A 80 5.20 -19.88 3.04
C ARG A 80 3.68 -20.07 2.91
N GLY A 81 2.88 -19.14 3.45
CA GLY A 81 1.43 -19.23 3.49
C GLY A 81 0.78 -19.29 2.12
N ARG A 82 -0.32 -20.02 2.03
CA ARG A 82 -1.20 -20.04 0.85
C ARG A 82 -1.87 -18.69 0.62
N TYR A 83 -2.18 -17.98 1.71
CA TYR A 83 -2.67 -16.61 1.72
C TYR A 83 -1.60 -15.68 2.24
N LEU A 84 -1.43 -14.54 1.59
CA LEU A 84 -0.47 -13.52 1.96
C LEU A 84 -1.24 -12.26 2.36
N TYR A 85 -0.96 -11.73 3.54
CA TYR A 85 -1.61 -10.54 4.05
C TYR A 85 -0.59 -9.43 4.28
N LEU A 86 -0.53 -8.49 3.35
CA LEU A 86 0.28 -7.29 3.53
C LEU A 86 -0.46 -6.32 4.43
N ILE A 87 0.25 -5.80 5.42
CA ILE A 87 -0.31 -4.85 6.38
C ILE A 87 0.76 -3.83 6.78
N ASN A 88 0.37 -2.55 6.85
CA ASN A 88 1.27 -1.52 7.33
C ASN A 88 1.59 -1.72 8.82
N ASN A 89 2.82 -1.42 9.21
CA ASN A 89 3.28 -1.57 10.60
C ASN A 89 2.60 -0.62 11.60
N ASP A 90 1.97 0.46 11.13
CA ASP A 90 1.21 1.41 11.94
C ASP A 90 -0.30 1.10 11.98
N THR A 91 -0.65 -0.18 11.85
CA THR A 91 -2.02 -0.69 12.01
C THR A 91 -2.19 -1.43 13.34
N ILE A 92 -3.43 -1.56 13.78
CA ILE A 92 -3.81 -2.30 14.98
C ILE A 92 -5.02 -3.18 14.66
N PHE A 93 -4.94 -4.44 15.09
CA PHE A 93 -6.03 -5.40 15.02
C PHE A 93 -6.88 -5.34 16.31
N LYS A 94 -8.11 -4.79 16.22
CA LYS A 94 -9.10 -4.85 17.31
C LYS A 94 -10.21 -5.85 16.99
N ASP A 95 -10.81 -5.67 15.83
CA ASP A 95 -11.94 -6.49 15.33
C ASP A 95 -11.48 -7.33 14.13
N TYR A 96 -10.22 -7.77 14.18
CA TYR A 96 -9.58 -8.49 13.11
C TYR A 96 -10.07 -9.94 13.03
N ASN A 97 -10.55 -10.31 11.86
CA ASN A 97 -10.94 -11.69 11.57
C ASN A 97 -10.35 -12.11 10.20
N PRO A 98 -9.15 -12.70 10.16
CA PRO A 98 -8.53 -13.12 8.92
C PRO A 98 -9.29 -14.23 8.21
N GLN A 99 -10.02 -15.05 8.97
CA GLN A 99 -10.79 -16.16 8.41
C GLN A 99 -11.90 -15.68 7.47
N VAL A 100 -12.52 -14.53 7.75
CA VAL A 100 -13.54 -13.93 6.87
C VAL A 100 -12.93 -13.47 5.55
N LEU A 101 -11.70 -12.93 5.58
CA LEU A 101 -10.99 -12.55 4.36
C LEU A 101 -10.63 -13.79 3.53
N ILE A 102 -10.18 -14.87 4.17
CA ILE A 102 -9.90 -16.14 3.51
C ILE A 102 -11.18 -16.72 2.90
N GLN A 103 -12.29 -16.74 3.63
CA GLN A 103 -13.59 -17.20 3.11
C GLN A 103 -14.04 -16.40 1.89
N ARG A 104 -13.81 -15.07 1.90
CA ARG A 104 -14.09 -14.23 0.73
C ARG A 104 -13.23 -14.63 -0.47
N LEU A 105 -11.93 -14.85 -0.28
CA LEU A 105 -11.05 -15.31 -1.34
C LEU A 105 -11.46 -16.69 -1.88
N GLU A 106 -11.91 -17.59 -1.01
CA GLU A 106 -12.34 -18.94 -1.40
C GLU A 106 -13.73 -18.98 -2.05
N SER A 107 -14.56 -17.96 -1.83
CA SER A 107 -15.93 -17.92 -2.38
C SER A 107 -15.97 -17.87 -3.91
N SER A 108 -14.85 -17.54 -4.57
CA SER A 108 -14.72 -17.60 -6.04
C SER A 108 -13.25 -17.66 -6.46
N GLN A 109 -12.95 -18.44 -7.49
CA GLN A 109 -11.61 -18.55 -8.06
C GLN A 109 -11.11 -17.23 -8.67
N ILE A 110 -12.03 -16.38 -9.15
CA ILE A 110 -11.67 -15.10 -9.75
C ILE A 110 -11.41 -14.00 -8.72
N ILE A 111 -11.71 -14.20 -7.43
CA ILE A 111 -11.34 -13.26 -6.38
C ILE A 111 -9.88 -13.53 -6.01
N GLY A 112 -9.00 -12.62 -6.42
CA GLY A 112 -7.57 -12.73 -6.15
C GLY A 112 -7.11 -11.95 -4.92
N VAL A 113 -7.78 -10.83 -4.63
CA VAL A 113 -7.42 -9.91 -3.54
C VAL A 113 -8.66 -9.49 -2.76
N VAL A 114 -8.51 -9.34 -1.44
CA VAL A 114 -9.52 -8.79 -0.55
C VAL A 114 -8.90 -7.77 0.40
N CYS A 115 -9.59 -6.66 0.61
CA CYS A 115 -9.22 -5.63 1.57
C CYS A 115 -10.26 -5.57 2.69
N PRO A 116 -9.87 -5.47 3.96
CA PRO A 116 -10.78 -5.25 5.07
C PRO A 116 -11.35 -3.82 5.05
N LYS A 117 -12.32 -3.53 5.92
CA LYS A 117 -12.65 -2.16 6.30
C LYS A 117 -11.44 -1.56 7.02
N ILE A 118 -11.06 -0.34 6.64
CA ILE A 118 -9.99 0.38 7.33
C ILE A 118 -10.57 1.62 8.00
N ARG A 119 -10.31 1.76 9.28
CA ARG A 119 -10.68 2.92 10.08
C ARG A 119 -9.43 3.64 10.57
N PHE A 120 -9.51 4.93 10.75
CA PHE A 120 -8.44 5.66 11.42
C PHE A 120 -8.34 5.26 12.90
N ALA A 121 -7.13 5.19 13.43
CA ALA A 121 -6.88 4.89 14.84
C ALA A 121 -6.91 6.14 15.74
N TRP A 122 -7.55 7.23 15.29
CA TRP A 122 -7.67 8.50 16.01
C TRP A 122 -9.11 9.04 16.02
N GLY A 123 -9.39 9.97 16.92
CA GLY A 123 -10.72 10.55 17.09
C GLY A 123 -11.78 9.47 17.40
N ASN A 124 -12.94 9.55 16.74
CA ASN A 124 -14.00 8.54 16.83
C ASN A 124 -13.81 7.39 15.85
N ASN A 125 -12.58 7.13 15.43
CA ASN A 125 -12.22 6.11 14.44
C ASN A 125 -13.04 6.23 13.14
N PRO A 126 -13.01 7.36 12.44
CA PRO A 126 -13.76 7.49 11.18
C PRO A 126 -13.22 6.50 10.14
N ILE A 127 -14.03 6.25 9.11
CA ILE A 127 -13.66 5.34 8.02
C ILE A 127 -12.51 5.97 7.22
N GLN A 128 -11.48 5.19 6.94
CA GLN A 128 -10.44 5.54 5.99
C GLN A 128 -10.72 4.94 4.62
N PHE A 129 -11.22 3.69 4.60
CA PHE A 129 -11.45 2.95 3.36
C PHE A 129 -12.61 1.96 3.50
N ALA A 130 -13.54 2.06 2.57
CA ALA A 130 -14.62 1.12 2.31
C ALA A 130 -14.72 0.80 0.80
N GLY A 131 -13.56 0.69 0.11
CA GLY A 131 -13.46 0.56 -1.33
C GLY A 131 -13.03 1.86 -2.01
N TYR A 132 -12.78 1.78 -3.31
CA TYR A 132 -12.41 2.93 -4.16
C TYR A 132 -13.41 3.16 -5.28
N THR A 133 -13.55 4.41 -5.71
CA THR A 133 -14.14 4.73 -7.02
C THR A 133 -13.15 4.41 -8.15
N PRO A 134 -13.62 4.16 -9.40
CA PRO A 134 -12.72 4.02 -10.53
C PRO A 134 -11.82 5.25 -10.71
N LEU A 135 -10.60 5.01 -11.20
CA LEU A 135 -9.65 6.08 -11.51
C LEU A 135 -10.11 6.85 -12.75
N SER A 136 -10.14 8.17 -12.66
CA SER A 136 -10.38 9.01 -13.83
C SER A 136 -9.24 8.82 -14.84
N PRO A 137 -9.53 8.51 -16.11
CA PRO A 137 -8.49 8.24 -17.10
C PRO A 137 -7.68 9.48 -17.52
N ILE A 138 -8.13 10.68 -17.17
CA ILE A 138 -7.46 11.94 -17.49
C ILE A 138 -6.77 12.52 -16.26
N THR A 139 -7.53 12.68 -15.17
CA THR A 139 -6.99 13.30 -13.95
C THR A 139 -6.16 12.35 -13.11
N ILE A 140 -6.26 11.04 -13.36
CA ILE A 140 -5.57 9.99 -12.60
C ILE A 140 -5.85 10.16 -11.09
N ARG A 141 -7.11 10.35 -10.76
CA ARG A 141 -7.62 10.47 -9.38
C ARG A 141 -8.80 9.55 -9.18
N ASN A 142 -8.87 8.98 -8.00
CA ASN A 142 -10.01 8.26 -7.44
C ASN A 142 -10.32 8.81 -6.04
N LYS A 143 -11.34 8.27 -5.41
CA LYS A 143 -11.70 8.57 -4.03
C LYS A 143 -11.84 7.27 -3.26
N ALA A 144 -11.37 7.26 -2.01
CA ALA A 144 -11.76 6.22 -1.07
C ALA A 144 -13.21 6.46 -0.64
N ILE A 145 -14.00 5.42 -0.72
CA ILE A 145 -15.42 5.43 -0.31
C ILE A 145 -15.45 5.50 1.22
N GLY A 146 -16.29 6.34 1.78
CA GLY A 146 -16.45 6.52 3.22
C GLY A 146 -15.34 7.34 3.90
N PHE A 147 -14.35 7.85 3.18
CA PHE A 147 -13.20 8.55 3.76
C PHE A 147 -13.62 9.73 4.66
N GLY A 148 -13.23 9.66 5.94
CA GLY A 148 -13.54 10.67 6.95
C GLY A 148 -14.95 10.59 7.53
N GLU A 149 -15.79 9.68 7.06
CA GLU A 149 -17.16 9.50 7.57
C GLU A 149 -17.18 8.69 8.87
N GLU A 150 -18.14 9.00 9.74
CA GLU A 150 -18.46 8.16 10.89
C GLU A 150 -19.01 6.80 10.41
N ASP A 151 -18.55 5.70 11.00
CA ASP A 151 -19.05 4.36 10.69
C ASP A 151 -20.38 4.11 11.44
N LYS A 152 -21.49 4.17 10.71
CA LYS A 152 -22.85 3.86 11.16
C LYS A 152 -23.37 2.55 10.56
N GLY A 153 -22.48 1.73 10.00
CA GLY A 153 -22.84 0.50 9.31
C GLY A 153 -23.24 0.68 7.83
N GLN A 154 -23.18 1.89 7.29
CA GLN A 154 -23.56 2.21 5.91
C GLN A 154 -22.69 1.51 4.85
N TYR A 155 -21.51 1.02 5.24
CA TYR A 155 -20.59 0.29 4.37
C TYR A 155 -20.34 -1.15 4.84
N ASN A 156 -21.36 -1.80 5.41
CA ASN A 156 -21.25 -3.19 5.90
C ASN A 156 -21.61 -4.25 4.83
N THR A 157 -21.72 -3.86 3.56
CA THR A 157 -21.98 -4.79 2.46
C THR A 157 -20.71 -5.05 1.68
N PRO A 158 -20.26 -6.32 1.55
CA PRO A 158 -19.11 -6.67 0.71
C PRO A 158 -19.37 -6.32 -0.76
N HIS A 159 -18.36 -5.78 -1.43
CA HIS A 159 -18.48 -5.45 -2.85
C HIS A 159 -17.13 -5.46 -3.58
N GLN A 160 -17.20 -5.51 -4.91
CA GLN A 160 -16.01 -5.39 -5.75
C GLN A 160 -15.48 -3.96 -5.75
N THR A 161 -14.17 -3.79 -5.53
CA THR A 161 -13.47 -2.51 -5.63
C THR A 161 -12.43 -2.57 -6.76
N PRO A 162 -12.18 -1.47 -7.49
CA PRO A 162 -11.21 -1.49 -8.60
C PRO A 162 -9.75 -1.61 -8.14
N TYR A 163 -9.44 -1.22 -6.90
CA TYR A 163 -8.07 -1.18 -6.39
C TYR A 163 -8.01 -1.67 -4.95
N ALA A 164 -6.89 -2.32 -4.59
CA ALA A 164 -6.56 -2.65 -3.22
C ALA A 164 -6.03 -1.42 -2.48
N HIS A 165 -6.12 -1.42 -1.15
CA HIS A 165 -5.56 -0.39 -0.29
C HIS A 165 -4.21 -0.84 0.26
N GLY A 166 -3.18 0.01 0.12
CA GLY A 166 -1.81 -0.32 0.54
C GLY A 166 -1.65 -0.63 2.03
N ALA A 167 -2.51 -0.07 2.90
CA ALA A 167 -2.41 -0.32 4.33
C ALA A 167 -2.82 -1.75 4.74
N ALA A 168 -3.71 -2.41 3.97
CA ALA A 168 -4.10 -3.79 4.24
C ALA A 168 -4.71 -4.46 3.01
N MET A 169 -4.11 -5.55 2.56
CA MET A 169 -4.63 -6.38 1.48
C MET A 169 -4.20 -7.83 1.65
N MET A 170 -5.17 -8.75 1.58
CA MET A 170 -4.91 -10.19 1.56
C MET A 170 -5.13 -10.74 0.17
N PHE A 171 -4.29 -11.66 -0.26
CA PHE A 171 -4.38 -12.26 -1.60
C PHE A 171 -3.90 -13.72 -1.60
N LYS A 172 -4.34 -14.46 -2.61
CA LYS A 172 -3.89 -15.82 -2.85
C LYS A 172 -2.46 -15.80 -3.41
N ARG A 173 -1.61 -16.75 -3.01
CA ARG A 173 -0.24 -16.89 -3.55
C ARG A 173 -0.23 -17.02 -5.08
N GLU A 174 -1.19 -17.73 -5.66
CA GLU A 174 -1.34 -17.88 -7.11
C GLU A 174 -1.45 -16.54 -7.88
N VAL A 175 -1.85 -15.46 -7.20
CA VAL A 175 -1.85 -14.11 -7.80
C VAL A 175 -0.41 -13.68 -8.10
N ILE A 176 0.53 -13.96 -7.20
CA ILE A 176 1.96 -13.66 -7.42
C ILE A 176 2.50 -14.48 -8.60
N ASP A 177 2.15 -15.77 -8.65
CA ASP A 177 2.63 -16.68 -9.70
C ASP A 177 2.16 -16.22 -11.09
N LYS A 178 0.94 -15.68 -11.18
CA LYS A 178 0.33 -15.25 -12.45
C LYS A 178 0.64 -13.79 -12.82
N VAL A 179 0.70 -12.91 -11.84
CA VAL A 179 0.79 -11.45 -12.05
C VAL A 179 2.21 -10.93 -11.82
N GLY A 180 2.97 -11.59 -10.97
CA GLY A 180 4.26 -11.15 -10.47
C GLY A 180 4.16 -10.29 -9.22
N LEU A 181 5.32 -9.89 -8.73
CA LEU A 181 5.51 -9.09 -7.52
C LEU A 181 5.03 -7.64 -7.71
N ILE A 182 4.94 -6.90 -6.60
CA ILE A 182 4.59 -5.47 -6.61
C ILE A 182 5.68 -4.69 -7.38
N PRO A 183 5.32 -3.78 -8.30
CA PRO A 183 6.29 -3.04 -9.10
C PRO A 183 7.17 -2.10 -8.29
N GLU A 184 8.46 -2.40 -8.18
CA GLU A 184 9.43 -1.64 -7.37
C GLU A 184 9.83 -0.28 -7.98
N CYS A 185 9.51 -0.04 -9.26
CA CYS A 185 9.85 1.20 -9.94
C CYS A 185 9.15 2.46 -9.36
N PHE A 186 8.12 2.28 -8.55
CA PHE A 186 7.44 3.38 -7.88
C PHE A 186 8.15 3.84 -6.62
N PHE A 187 8.77 2.95 -5.86
CA PHE A 187 9.35 3.14 -4.55
C PHE A 187 8.30 3.45 -3.47
N LEU A 188 7.48 4.49 -3.66
CA LEU A 188 6.44 4.93 -2.73
C LEU A 188 5.32 5.65 -3.48
N TYR A 189 4.07 5.31 -3.20
CA TYR A 189 2.81 5.77 -3.83
C TYR A 189 2.62 5.29 -5.27
N TYR A 190 1.41 4.87 -5.60
CA TYR A 190 0.91 4.33 -6.87
C TYR A 190 1.30 2.88 -7.19
N GLU A 191 2.20 2.25 -6.43
CA GLU A 191 2.55 0.84 -6.64
C GLU A 191 1.36 -0.09 -6.45
N GLU A 192 0.52 0.16 -5.43
CA GLU A 192 -0.68 -0.63 -5.15
C GLU A 192 -1.74 -0.44 -6.24
N LEU A 193 -1.85 0.75 -6.82
CA LEU A 193 -2.74 1.03 -7.93
C LEU A 193 -2.28 0.33 -9.22
N ASP A 194 -0.99 0.42 -9.54
CA ASP A 194 -0.40 -0.25 -10.71
C ASP A 194 -0.55 -1.78 -10.59
N TRP A 195 -0.22 -2.32 -9.43
CA TRP A 195 -0.35 -3.76 -9.18
C TRP A 195 -1.82 -4.22 -9.23
N SER A 196 -2.75 -3.45 -8.67
CA SER A 196 -4.19 -3.71 -8.81
C SER A 196 -4.64 -3.75 -10.28
N MET A 197 -4.11 -2.87 -11.12
CA MET A 197 -4.37 -2.89 -12.56
C MET A 197 -3.77 -4.13 -13.24
N MET A 198 -2.59 -4.59 -12.81
CA MET A 198 -2.01 -5.85 -13.30
C MET A 198 -2.88 -7.05 -12.92
N ILE A 199 -3.33 -7.11 -11.67
CA ILE A 199 -4.22 -8.15 -11.12
C ILE A 199 -5.53 -8.22 -11.90
N THR A 200 -6.17 -7.09 -12.14
CA THR A 200 -7.45 -7.05 -12.88
C THR A 200 -7.28 -7.40 -14.35
N ARG A 201 -6.17 -7.02 -15.00
CA ARG A 201 -5.85 -7.46 -16.37
C ARG A 201 -5.58 -8.95 -16.48
N ALA A 202 -5.08 -9.57 -15.40
CA ALA A 202 -4.91 -11.02 -15.34
C ALA A 202 -6.23 -11.80 -15.11
N GLY A 203 -7.36 -11.10 -14.99
CA GLY A 203 -8.69 -11.67 -14.83
C GLY A 203 -9.15 -11.83 -13.39
N TYR A 204 -8.37 -11.41 -12.41
CA TYR A 204 -8.78 -11.43 -11.03
C TYR A 204 -9.64 -10.21 -10.65
N LYS A 205 -10.45 -10.38 -9.59
CA LYS A 205 -11.23 -9.32 -8.95
C LYS A 205 -10.66 -8.98 -7.59
N ILE A 206 -10.81 -7.72 -7.19
CA ILE A 206 -10.45 -7.20 -5.88
C ILE A 206 -11.75 -6.90 -5.13
N TRP A 207 -11.84 -7.33 -3.88
CA TRP A 207 -13.04 -7.17 -3.06
C TRP A 207 -12.75 -6.40 -1.78
N TYR A 208 -13.77 -5.69 -1.33
CA TYR A 208 -13.87 -5.10 -0.01
C TYR A 208 -14.72 -6.01 0.87
N GLU A 209 -14.23 -6.33 2.09
CA GLU A 209 -14.90 -7.20 3.05
C GLU A 209 -14.97 -6.51 4.41
N PRO A 210 -16.15 -5.95 4.77
CA PRO A 210 -16.31 -5.16 5.98
C PRO A 210 -16.40 -5.98 7.28
N ALA A 211 -16.62 -7.29 7.20
CA ALA A 211 -16.70 -8.15 8.38
C ALA A 211 -15.34 -8.36 9.05
N SER A 212 -14.25 -7.89 8.42
CA SER A 212 -12.93 -7.73 9.03
C SER A 212 -12.57 -6.25 9.02
N THR A 213 -12.19 -5.70 10.18
CA THR A 213 -11.85 -4.28 10.33
C THR A 213 -10.46 -4.14 10.95
N ILE A 214 -9.66 -3.21 10.42
CA ILE A 214 -8.39 -2.81 11.00
C ILE A 214 -8.38 -1.32 11.30
N TYR A 215 -7.51 -0.91 12.22
CA TYR A 215 -7.31 0.49 12.60
C TYR A 215 -5.93 0.95 12.19
N HIS A 216 -5.85 2.01 11.40
CA HIS A 216 -4.61 2.52 10.83
C HIS A 216 -4.29 3.89 11.41
N LYS A 217 -3.11 4.04 12.01
CA LYS A 217 -2.69 5.30 12.63
C LYS A 217 -2.43 6.37 11.58
N GLU A 218 -2.13 5.95 10.33
CA GLU A 218 -1.65 6.81 9.24
C GLU A 218 -0.48 7.64 9.75
N SER A 219 0.63 6.94 10.06
CA SER A 219 1.80 7.59 10.64
C SER A 219 2.27 8.72 9.74
N GLN A 220 2.62 9.84 10.36
CA GLN A 220 3.04 11.06 9.70
C GLN A 220 4.46 10.98 9.13
N SER A 221 5.00 9.76 8.95
CA SER A 221 6.38 9.54 8.52
C SER A 221 6.76 10.27 7.25
N THR A 222 5.79 10.58 6.38
CA THR A 222 6.04 11.34 5.15
C THR A 222 5.49 12.77 5.16
N GLY A 223 4.71 13.16 6.19
CA GLY A 223 4.02 14.46 6.28
C GLY A 223 3.09 14.74 5.09
N GLN A 224 1.90 15.34 5.34
CA GLN A 224 0.91 15.59 4.26
C GLN A 224 1.41 16.51 3.13
N GLN A 225 2.45 17.32 3.34
CA GLN A 225 3.05 18.23 2.37
C GLN A 225 4.59 18.17 2.39
N SER A 226 5.18 16.95 2.44
CA SER A 226 6.63 16.81 2.38
C SER A 226 7.16 16.90 0.93
N PRO A 227 8.42 17.37 0.73
CA PRO A 227 9.08 17.34 -0.57
C PRO A 227 9.15 15.92 -1.16
N LEU A 228 9.43 14.92 -0.33
CA LEU A 228 9.48 13.52 -0.71
C LEU A 228 8.15 13.05 -1.31
N ARG A 229 7.04 13.30 -0.62
CA ARG A 229 5.70 12.97 -1.10
C ARG A 229 5.37 13.68 -2.41
N THR A 230 5.67 14.97 -2.50
CA THR A 230 5.43 15.78 -3.70
C THR A 230 6.20 15.24 -4.91
N TYR A 231 7.46 14.88 -4.72
CA TYR A 231 8.29 14.27 -5.75
C TYR A 231 7.69 12.96 -6.26
N TYR A 232 7.43 12.00 -5.38
CA TYR A 232 6.92 10.69 -5.80
C TYR A 232 5.53 10.78 -6.40
N ILE A 233 4.61 11.56 -5.85
CA ILE A 233 3.28 11.74 -6.43
C ILE A 233 3.37 12.33 -7.83
N THR A 234 4.22 13.33 -8.06
CA THR A 234 4.39 13.96 -9.38
C THR A 234 4.95 12.96 -10.40
N ARG A 235 6.05 12.28 -10.06
CA ARG A 235 6.71 11.31 -10.93
C ARG A 235 5.82 10.09 -11.19
N ASN A 236 5.30 9.51 -10.13
CA ASN A 236 4.63 8.20 -10.17
C ASN A 236 3.25 8.26 -10.83
N ARG A 237 2.56 9.39 -10.76
CA ARG A 237 1.32 9.59 -11.51
C ARG A 237 1.55 9.54 -13.02
N LEU A 238 2.64 10.12 -13.50
CA LEU A 238 3.05 10.03 -14.90
C LEU A 238 3.51 8.61 -15.25
N LEU A 239 4.25 7.94 -14.34
CA LEU A 239 4.70 6.57 -14.52
C LEU A 239 3.51 5.59 -14.60
N LEU A 240 2.48 5.76 -13.75
CA LEU A 240 1.25 4.97 -13.82
C LEU A 240 0.59 5.10 -15.20
N VAL A 241 0.50 6.33 -15.73
CA VAL A 241 -0.02 6.57 -17.08
C VAL A 241 0.83 5.88 -18.13
N LYS A 242 2.17 5.97 -18.03
CA LYS A 242 3.10 5.31 -18.96
C LYS A 242 2.87 3.80 -19.03
N ARG A 243 2.65 3.17 -17.88
CA ARG A 243 2.52 1.72 -17.75
C ARG A 243 1.14 1.18 -18.12
N ASN A 244 0.08 1.97 -17.90
CA ASN A 244 -1.29 1.45 -17.91
C ASN A 244 -2.19 2.02 -19.02
N TYR A 245 -1.80 3.10 -19.68
CA TYR A 245 -2.60 3.75 -20.70
C TYR A 245 -1.93 3.74 -22.08
N SER A 246 -2.71 3.73 -23.13
CA SER A 246 -2.25 3.81 -24.53
C SER A 246 -3.10 4.77 -25.35
N GLY A 247 -2.64 5.09 -26.55
CA GLY A 247 -3.38 5.94 -27.51
C GLY A 247 -3.78 7.28 -26.95
N ALA A 248 -4.92 7.81 -27.36
CA ALA A 248 -5.41 9.14 -27.00
C ALA A 248 -5.53 9.36 -25.48
N LYS A 249 -5.95 8.33 -24.73
CA LYS A 249 -6.06 8.43 -23.27
C LYS A 249 -4.72 8.74 -22.60
N ARG A 250 -3.62 8.13 -23.07
CA ARG A 250 -2.27 8.43 -22.57
C ARG A 250 -1.88 9.87 -22.82
N TYR A 251 -2.09 10.36 -24.06
CA TYR A 251 -1.74 11.73 -24.41
C TYR A 251 -2.56 12.78 -23.66
N LEU A 252 -3.86 12.56 -23.50
CA LEU A 252 -4.73 13.45 -22.74
C LEU A 252 -4.35 13.50 -21.25
N ALA A 253 -4.04 12.35 -20.65
CA ALA A 253 -3.57 12.29 -19.27
C ALA A 253 -2.22 13.01 -19.10
N TYR A 254 -1.27 12.80 -20.00
CA TYR A 254 0.01 13.50 -19.96
C TYR A 254 -0.15 15.00 -20.14
N ALA A 255 -0.94 15.44 -21.13
CA ALA A 255 -1.21 16.85 -21.34
C ALA A 255 -1.81 17.49 -20.08
N TYR A 256 -2.84 16.86 -19.49
CA TYR A 256 -3.46 17.35 -18.28
C TYR A 256 -2.47 17.41 -17.09
N LEU A 257 -1.70 16.35 -16.85
CA LEU A 257 -0.78 16.29 -15.72
C LEU A 257 0.40 17.27 -15.87
N GLN A 258 0.93 17.44 -17.07
CA GLN A 258 2.10 18.29 -17.31
C GLN A 258 1.74 19.77 -17.50
N THR A 259 0.59 20.08 -18.09
CA THR A 259 0.19 21.49 -18.32
C THR A 259 -0.70 22.04 -17.19
N VAL A 260 -1.74 21.31 -16.79
CA VAL A 260 -2.69 21.82 -15.78
C VAL A 260 -2.18 21.58 -14.35
N VAL A 261 -1.85 20.31 -14.02
CA VAL A 261 -1.49 19.97 -12.64
C VAL A 261 -0.11 20.53 -12.28
N ALA A 262 0.89 20.31 -13.12
CA ALA A 262 2.26 20.78 -12.84
C ALA A 262 2.31 22.31 -12.77
N THR A 263 1.68 23.03 -13.71
CA THR A 263 1.63 24.51 -13.69
C THR A 263 0.93 25.03 -12.45
N ARG A 264 -0.22 24.45 -12.09
CA ARG A 264 -0.93 24.82 -10.85
C ARG A 264 -0.03 24.63 -9.61
N ASP A 265 0.64 23.50 -9.49
CA ASP A 265 1.45 23.19 -8.32
C ASP A 265 2.72 24.06 -8.25
N ILE A 266 3.38 24.29 -9.38
CA ILE A 266 4.50 25.21 -9.51
C ILE A 266 4.10 26.63 -9.10
N LEU A 267 3.01 27.19 -9.67
CA LEU A 267 2.52 28.52 -9.31
C LEU A 267 2.13 28.62 -7.84
N LYS A 268 1.40 27.63 -7.33
CA LYS A 268 1.01 27.55 -5.91
C LYS A 268 2.21 27.60 -4.99
N TYR A 269 3.24 26.79 -5.25
CA TYR A 269 4.43 26.72 -4.41
C TYR A 269 5.31 27.96 -4.52
N THR A 270 5.41 28.55 -5.72
CA THR A 270 6.10 29.83 -5.92
C THR A 270 5.44 30.97 -5.13
N ILE A 271 4.12 31.14 -5.26
CA ILE A 271 3.36 32.17 -4.55
C ILE A 271 3.45 32.00 -3.02
N LYS A 272 3.45 30.75 -2.54
CA LYS A 272 3.55 30.43 -1.10
C LYS A 272 4.98 30.41 -0.56
N GLY A 273 6.01 30.67 -1.37
CA GLY A 273 7.42 30.59 -0.98
C GLY A 273 7.88 29.18 -0.59
N GLN A 274 7.16 28.12 -1.01
CA GLN A 274 7.45 26.73 -0.68
C GLN A 274 8.48 26.16 -1.67
N ILE A 275 9.71 26.64 -1.58
CA ILE A 275 10.80 26.37 -2.54
C ILE A 275 11.10 24.85 -2.65
N ASP A 276 11.07 24.12 -1.55
CA ASP A 276 11.39 22.70 -1.55
C ASP A 276 10.31 21.86 -2.27
N LEU A 277 9.03 22.22 -2.13
CA LEU A 277 7.92 21.59 -2.87
C LEU A 277 7.98 21.94 -4.36
N PHE A 278 8.35 23.18 -4.70
CA PHE A 278 8.61 23.59 -6.07
C PHE A 278 9.74 22.74 -6.70
N LYS A 279 10.90 22.65 -6.03
CA LYS A 279 12.05 21.82 -6.48
C LYS A 279 11.66 20.36 -6.63
N ALA A 280 10.92 19.81 -5.67
CA ALA A 280 10.44 18.43 -5.71
C ALA A 280 9.52 18.15 -6.90
N THR A 281 8.62 19.10 -7.23
CA THR A 281 7.76 19.01 -8.42
C THR A 281 8.57 18.99 -9.71
N ILE A 282 9.50 19.94 -9.88
CA ILE A 282 10.38 20.01 -11.06
C ILE A 282 11.19 18.74 -11.20
N LYS A 283 11.83 18.27 -10.10
CA LYS A 283 12.61 17.03 -10.11
C LYS A 283 11.77 15.81 -10.49
N GLY A 284 10.56 15.68 -9.96
CA GLY A 284 9.65 14.59 -10.32
C GLY A 284 9.30 14.55 -11.81
N LEU A 285 9.09 15.73 -12.43
CA LEU A 285 8.85 15.86 -13.87
C LEU A 285 10.09 15.50 -14.70
N GLN A 286 11.28 15.94 -14.27
CA GLN A 286 12.55 15.68 -14.95
C GLN A 286 12.90 14.19 -14.90
N ASP A 287 12.86 13.57 -13.72
CA ASP A 287 13.21 12.16 -13.52
C ASP A 287 12.26 11.23 -14.28
N PHE A 288 10.99 11.61 -14.41
CA PHE A 288 10.06 10.88 -15.28
C PHE A 288 10.50 10.95 -16.76
N LYS A 289 10.93 12.10 -17.26
CA LYS A 289 11.36 12.28 -18.67
C LYS A 289 12.65 11.51 -18.98
N THR A 290 13.62 11.54 -18.08
CA THR A 290 14.91 10.87 -18.25
C THR A 290 14.86 9.38 -17.96
N SER A 291 13.73 8.87 -17.47
CA SER A 291 13.57 7.49 -16.95
C SER A 291 14.59 7.15 -15.85
N GLN A 292 15.19 8.15 -15.23
CA GLN A 292 16.05 7.99 -14.07
C GLN A 292 15.18 7.87 -12.82
N PHE A 293 15.08 6.65 -12.32
CA PHE A 293 14.36 6.37 -11.08
C PHE A 293 15.33 6.51 -9.90
N SER A 294 15.77 7.75 -9.60
CA SER A 294 16.58 7.99 -8.41
C SER A 294 15.73 7.75 -7.16
N ILE A 295 16.23 6.92 -6.25
CA ILE A 295 15.70 6.80 -4.90
C ILE A 295 16.12 8.08 -4.18
N LEU A 296 15.18 8.96 -3.86
CA LEU A 296 15.43 10.06 -2.93
C LEU A 296 15.36 9.47 -1.52
N ASN A 297 16.50 9.34 -0.88
CA ASN A 297 16.58 9.02 0.53
C ASN A 297 16.05 10.22 1.33
N SER A 298 15.17 9.96 2.29
CA SER A 298 14.69 10.92 3.28
C SER A 298 15.77 11.25 4.29
#